data_d057d06af338bc398a34d31854056c8f
#
_entry.id   d057d06af338bc398a34d31854056c8f
#
_cell.length_a   1.000
_cell.length_b   1.000
_cell.length_c   1.000
_cell.angle_alpha   90.00
_cell.angle_beta   90.00
_cell.angle_gamma   90.00
#
_symmetry.space_group_name_H-M   'P 1'
#
loop_
_entity.id
_entity.type
_entity.pdbx_description
1 polymer ?
#
loop_
_entity_poly.entity_id
_entity_poly.type
_entity_poly.pdbx_seq_one_letter_code
_entity_poly.pdbx_strand_id
1 'polypeptide(L)'
;MRSRCGSLAAGVVIATGLALAACGQRADHAPGVHHTTVTYTCCQQADIAPVRHPGDVVQVHWIVSAGPPSASSKAGSVTLSASLSGPYPDVNSLKTASSPVAAATATPVQTTDRTGGAPISTLVIPADSAGGYYNLTFAVDSAGATRSGASVIRVAAHAP
;
A
#
# COMPACT_ATOMS: atom_id res chain seq x y z
N MET A 1 -38.28 26.26 23.20
CA MET A 1 -39.59 26.86 22.84
C MET A 1 -40.58 25.74 22.60
N ARG A 2 -41.63 25.77 23.35
CA ARG A 2 -42.77 24.86 23.39
C ARG A 2 -43.70 25.11 22.21
N SER A 3 -44.37 24.05 21.68
CA SER A 3 -45.77 24.04 21.22
C SER A 3 -46.13 22.59 20.90
N ARG A 4 -46.91 21.97 21.68
CA ARG A 4 -48.37 21.84 21.87
C ARG A 4 -49.07 21.26 20.64
N CYS A 5 -49.44 20.00 20.75
CA CYS A 5 -50.76 19.43 21.05
C CYS A 5 -51.91 19.94 20.17
N GLY A 6 -52.57 19.01 19.54
CA GLY A 6 -53.90 19.10 18.99
C GLY A 6 -54.52 17.72 18.82
N SER A 7 -55.31 17.29 19.79
CA SER A 7 -56.24 16.15 19.71
C SER A 7 -57.56 16.59 19.09
N LEU A 8 -58.30 15.62 18.53
CA LEU A 8 -59.75 15.44 18.38
C LEU A 8 -60.02 14.95 16.94
N ALA A 9 -60.85 14.02 16.59
CA ALA A 9 -61.91 13.31 17.26
C ALA A 9 -62.31 12.08 16.43
N ALA A 10 -63.05 11.24 17.07
CA ALA A 10 -63.64 10.01 16.64
C ALA A 10 -64.36 10.01 15.26
N GLY A 11 -64.23 8.89 14.55
CA GLY A 11 -65.08 8.51 13.44
C GLY A 11 -64.98 7.01 13.20
N VAL A 12 -65.92 6.25 13.76
CA VAL A 12 -66.13 4.82 13.51
C VAL A 12 -66.67 4.66 12.11
N VAL A 13 -65.97 3.97 11.22
CA VAL A 13 -66.56 3.37 10.02
C VAL A 13 -66.00 1.97 9.90
N ILE A 14 -66.93 1.02 10.07
CA ILE A 14 -66.71 -0.39 9.77
C ILE A 14 -66.78 -0.54 8.27
N ALA A 15 -65.72 -0.99 7.64
CA ALA A 15 -65.74 -1.53 6.26
C ALA A 15 -64.79 -2.70 6.12
N THR A 16 -65.41 -3.81 5.94
CA THR A 16 -64.97 -5.12 5.44
C THR A 16 -63.71 -5.16 4.61
N GLY A 17 -62.85 -6.06 4.99
CA GLY A 17 -61.93 -6.95 4.31
C GLY A 17 -61.49 -6.68 2.88
N LEU A 18 -60.19 -6.52 2.76
CA LEU A 18 -59.39 -7.11 1.65
C LEU A 18 -58.01 -7.40 2.22
N ALA A 19 -57.75 -8.69 2.36
CA ALA A 19 -56.41 -9.21 2.61
C ALA A 19 -55.55 -8.89 1.39
N LEU A 20 -54.86 -7.77 1.38
CA LEU A 20 -53.75 -7.55 0.49
C LEU A 20 -52.56 -8.31 1.06
N ALA A 21 -52.31 -9.48 0.45
CA ALA A 21 -51.07 -10.18 0.56
C ALA A 21 -49.94 -9.19 0.16
N ALA A 22 -49.36 -8.56 1.15
CA ALA A 22 -48.09 -7.86 0.96
C ALA A 22 -47.08 -8.95 0.58
N CYS A 23 -46.86 -9.13 -0.74
CA CYS A 23 -45.64 -9.74 -1.23
C CYS A 23 -44.48 -8.90 -0.66
N GLY A 24 -43.98 -9.34 0.48
CA GLY A 24 -42.70 -8.89 0.97
C GLY A 24 -41.67 -9.23 -0.11
N GLN A 25 -41.32 -8.27 -0.92
CA GLN A 25 -40.08 -8.33 -1.66
C GLN A 25 -38.97 -8.47 -0.61
N ARG A 26 -38.59 -9.73 -0.34
CA ARG A 26 -37.26 -9.98 0.18
C ARG A 26 -36.34 -9.32 -0.86
N ALA A 27 -35.84 -8.16 -0.54
CA ALA A 27 -34.63 -7.69 -1.14
C ALA A 27 -33.59 -8.78 -0.84
N ASP A 28 -33.36 -9.64 -1.81
CA ASP A 28 -32.19 -10.49 -1.82
C ASP A 28 -31.00 -9.53 -1.72
N HIS A 29 -30.54 -9.34 -0.50
CA HIS A 29 -29.25 -8.75 -0.25
C HIS A 29 -28.27 -9.78 -0.82
N ALA A 30 -27.95 -9.63 -2.11
CA ALA A 30 -26.80 -10.29 -2.67
C ALA A 30 -25.65 -10.04 -1.69
N PRO A 31 -25.00 -11.10 -1.19
CA PRO A 31 -23.90 -10.92 -0.25
C PRO A 31 -22.91 -9.98 -0.92
N GLY A 32 -22.79 -8.78 -0.36
CA GLY A 32 -21.85 -7.76 -0.86
C GLY A 32 -20.47 -8.41 -0.94
N VAL A 33 -19.88 -8.44 -2.12
CA VAL A 33 -18.54 -8.99 -2.30
C VAL A 33 -17.60 -8.05 -1.54
N HIS A 34 -17.24 -8.44 -0.32
CA HIS A 34 -16.24 -7.74 0.45
C HIS A 34 -14.86 -8.07 -0.13
N HIS A 35 -14.24 -7.09 -0.71
CA HIS A 35 -12.86 -7.21 -1.19
C HIS A 35 -11.90 -6.85 -0.06
N THR A 36 -10.93 -7.71 0.19
CA THR A 36 -9.84 -7.41 1.13
C THR A 36 -8.88 -6.43 0.45
N THR A 37 -8.69 -5.27 1.06
CA THR A 37 -7.64 -4.33 0.66
C THR A 37 -6.29 -4.87 1.13
N VAL A 38 -5.25 -4.69 0.34
CA VAL A 38 -3.88 -5.03 0.72
C VAL A 38 -3.02 -3.78 0.80
N THR A 39 -2.04 -3.81 1.70
CA THR A 39 -1.01 -2.78 1.82
C THR A 39 0.35 -3.40 1.55
N TYR A 40 1.24 -2.60 0.97
CA TYR A 40 2.60 -3.00 0.63
C TYR A 40 3.58 -2.23 1.49
N THR A 41 4.52 -2.94 2.10
CA THR A 41 5.63 -2.34 2.84
C THR A 41 6.95 -2.97 2.37
N CYS A 42 8.01 -2.23 2.37
CA CYS A 42 9.37 -2.74 2.14
C CYS A 42 10.04 -2.94 3.51
N CYS A 43 10.99 -3.79 3.66
CA CYS A 43 11.54 -4.85 2.83
C CYS A 43 11.70 -6.08 3.69
N GLN A 44 11.88 -7.26 3.11
CA GLN A 44 12.29 -8.40 3.92
C GLN A 44 13.70 -8.20 4.45
N GLN A 45 14.02 -8.72 5.61
CA GLN A 45 15.35 -8.61 6.20
C GLN A 45 16.43 -9.21 5.30
N ALA A 46 16.10 -10.29 4.59
CA ALA A 46 17.01 -10.93 3.62
C ALA A 46 17.42 -10.01 2.47
N ASP A 47 16.63 -8.98 2.17
CA ASP A 47 16.94 -8.04 1.09
C ASP A 47 18.02 -7.03 1.49
N ILE A 48 18.07 -6.67 2.77
CA ILE A 48 18.88 -5.55 3.29
C ILE A 48 20.07 -6.00 4.14
N ALA A 49 20.01 -7.18 4.77
CA ALA A 49 21.06 -7.65 5.67
C ALA A 49 22.38 -8.05 4.98
N PRO A 50 22.39 -8.68 3.78
CA PRO A 50 23.63 -9.09 3.15
C PRO A 50 24.51 -7.93 2.72
N VAL A 51 25.83 -8.08 2.86
CA VAL A 51 26.78 -7.19 2.19
C VAL A 51 26.72 -7.48 0.68
N ARG A 52 26.57 -6.43 -0.10
CA ARG A 52 26.48 -6.48 -1.56
C ARG A 52 27.81 -6.14 -2.21
N HIS A 53 27.91 -6.43 -3.50
CA HIS A 53 29.09 -6.08 -4.31
C HIS A 53 28.66 -5.22 -5.51
N PRO A 54 29.58 -4.43 -6.08
CA PRO A 54 29.32 -3.79 -7.36
C PRO A 54 28.94 -4.83 -8.43
N GLY A 55 27.88 -4.52 -9.19
CA GLY A 55 27.30 -5.44 -10.17
C GLY A 55 26.21 -6.36 -9.62
N ASP A 56 26.02 -6.44 -8.32
CA ASP A 56 24.98 -7.29 -7.73
C ASP A 56 23.57 -6.83 -8.12
N VAL A 57 22.69 -7.81 -8.27
CA VAL A 57 21.26 -7.61 -8.42
C VAL A 57 20.62 -7.66 -7.04
N VAL A 58 19.98 -6.56 -6.65
CA VAL A 58 19.22 -6.46 -5.40
C VAL A 58 17.75 -6.66 -5.72
N GLN A 59 17.16 -7.70 -5.18
CA GLN A 59 15.71 -7.92 -5.21
C GLN A 59 15.09 -7.38 -3.93
N VAL A 60 14.14 -6.48 -4.08
CA VAL A 60 13.38 -5.86 -2.98
C VAL A 60 12.01 -6.51 -2.94
N HIS A 61 11.82 -7.41 -1.97
CA HIS A 61 10.55 -8.11 -1.78
C HIS A 61 9.59 -7.25 -0.97
N TRP A 62 8.44 -6.94 -1.55
CA TRP A 62 7.41 -6.20 -0.86
C TRP A 62 6.59 -7.11 0.03
N ILE A 63 6.50 -6.73 1.30
CA ILE A 63 5.65 -7.42 2.28
C ILE A 63 4.22 -7.00 2.05
N VAL A 64 3.35 -7.97 1.82
CA VAL A 64 1.92 -7.76 1.56
C VAL A 64 1.15 -8.05 2.83
N SER A 65 0.40 -7.09 3.32
CA SER A 65 -0.44 -7.23 4.50
C SER A 65 -1.90 -7.04 4.12
N ALA A 66 -2.77 -7.93 4.61
CA ALA A 66 -4.21 -7.76 4.45
C ALA A 66 -4.68 -6.56 5.27
N GLY A 67 -5.38 -5.66 4.64
CA GLY A 67 -6.05 -4.54 5.27
C GLY A 67 -7.51 -4.87 5.61
N PRO A 68 -8.24 -3.92 6.17
CA PRO A 68 -9.66 -4.08 6.44
C PRO A 68 -10.45 -4.31 5.14
N PRO A 69 -11.56 -5.05 5.21
CA PRO A 69 -12.44 -5.24 4.06
C PRO A 69 -12.93 -3.88 3.54
N SER A 70 -12.91 -3.69 2.24
CA SER A 70 -13.38 -2.49 1.58
C SER A 70 -14.66 -2.77 0.80
N ALA A 71 -15.66 -1.94 0.98
CA ALA A 71 -16.91 -1.98 0.20
C ALA A 71 -16.75 -1.35 -1.20
N SER A 72 -15.60 -0.75 -1.50
CA SER A 72 -15.34 -0.16 -2.82
C SER A 72 -15.37 -1.22 -3.91
N SER A 73 -16.10 -0.95 -4.98
CA SER A 73 -16.22 -1.85 -6.14
C SER A 73 -14.97 -1.82 -7.03
N LYS A 74 -14.18 -0.76 -6.96
CA LYS A 74 -13.01 -0.54 -7.82
C LYS A 74 -11.72 -0.71 -7.02
N ALA A 75 -10.82 -1.55 -7.54
CA ALA A 75 -9.47 -1.67 -7.01
C ALA A 75 -8.67 -0.38 -7.27
N GLY A 76 -7.95 0.10 -6.28
CA GLY A 76 -7.03 1.21 -6.43
C GLY A 76 -5.76 0.79 -7.16
N SER A 77 -5.20 1.69 -7.97
CA SER A 77 -3.86 1.49 -8.53
C SER A 77 -2.82 1.81 -7.46
N VAL A 78 -1.81 0.95 -7.36
CA VAL A 78 -0.68 1.10 -6.45
C VAL A 78 0.61 1.05 -7.27
N THR A 79 1.48 2.03 -7.09
CA THR A 79 2.81 2.08 -7.69
C THR A 79 3.85 1.86 -6.60
N LEU A 80 4.70 0.87 -6.78
CA LEU A 80 5.80 0.53 -5.90
C LEU A 80 7.11 0.96 -6.55
N SER A 81 7.89 1.78 -5.88
CA SER A 81 9.17 2.26 -6.38
C SER A 81 10.28 2.04 -5.37
N ALA A 82 11.49 1.77 -5.88
CA ALA A 82 12.69 1.62 -5.08
C ALA A 82 13.89 2.27 -5.78
N SER A 83 14.76 2.91 -5.02
CA SER A 83 15.98 3.54 -5.54
C SER A 83 17.09 3.45 -4.51
N LEU A 84 18.32 3.47 -5.02
CA LEU A 84 19.54 3.40 -4.24
C LEU A 84 20.31 4.71 -4.41
N SER A 85 20.77 5.30 -3.32
CA SER A 85 21.62 6.49 -3.34
C SER A 85 22.86 6.27 -2.47
N GLY A 86 23.97 6.86 -2.85
CA GLY A 86 25.27 6.71 -2.22
C GLY A 86 26.40 6.72 -3.25
N PRO A 87 27.65 6.39 -2.84
CA PRO A 87 28.06 5.85 -1.54
C PRO A 87 28.21 6.92 -0.45
N TYR A 88 28.04 6.48 0.80
CA TYR A 88 28.38 7.28 1.98
C TYR A 88 29.45 6.56 2.79
N PRO A 89 30.41 7.30 3.39
CA PRO A 89 31.50 6.70 4.16
C PRO A 89 31.03 5.98 5.43
N ASP A 90 29.95 6.46 6.03
CA ASP A 90 29.36 5.93 7.24
C ASP A 90 27.85 6.23 7.31
N VAL A 91 27.18 5.61 8.30
CA VAL A 91 25.73 5.75 8.50
C VAL A 91 25.32 7.16 8.94
N ASN A 92 26.18 7.90 9.64
CA ASN A 92 25.87 9.26 10.06
C ASN A 92 25.86 10.20 8.86
N SER A 93 26.86 10.08 7.99
CA SER A 93 26.91 10.81 6.72
C SER A 93 25.68 10.53 5.85
N LEU A 94 25.25 9.27 5.81
CA LEU A 94 24.01 8.89 5.10
C LEU A 94 22.77 9.57 5.69
N LYS A 95 22.63 9.60 7.02
CA LYS A 95 21.48 10.20 7.71
C LYS A 95 21.42 11.73 7.59
N THR A 96 22.55 12.37 7.44
CA THR A 96 22.66 13.83 7.38
C THR A 96 22.75 14.37 5.95
N ALA A 97 22.78 13.49 4.95
CA ALA A 97 22.90 13.88 3.56
C ALA A 97 21.66 14.69 3.11
N SER A 98 21.86 15.93 2.73
CA SER A 98 20.82 16.83 2.22
C SER A 98 20.56 16.65 0.71
N SER A 99 21.51 16.07 0.00
CA SER A 99 21.46 15.88 -1.45
C SER A 99 21.97 14.48 -1.81
N PRO A 100 21.09 13.48 -1.77
CA PRO A 100 21.48 12.11 -2.11
C PRO A 100 21.87 12.01 -3.59
N VAL A 101 23.02 11.37 -3.87
CA VAL A 101 23.43 11.04 -5.23
C VAL A 101 22.78 9.73 -5.63
N ALA A 102 21.95 9.74 -6.65
CA ALA A 102 21.30 8.54 -7.15
C ALA A 102 22.34 7.58 -7.74
N ALA A 103 22.34 6.33 -7.29
CA ALA A 103 23.21 5.28 -7.80
C ALA A 103 22.45 4.31 -8.72
N ALA A 104 21.22 3.94 -8.34
CA ALA A 104 20.38 3.04 -9.12
C ALA A 104 18.89 3.30 -8.85
N THR A 105 18.04 2.97 -9.81
CA THR A 105 16.58 3.07 -9.67
C THR A 105 15.95 1.82 -10.28
N ALA A 106 15.02 1.20 -9.57
CA ALA A 106 14.23 0.10 -10.09
C ALA A 106 13.15 0.62 -11.04
N THR A 107 12.77 -0.20 -12.01
CA THR A 107 11.53 0.05 -12.77
C THR A 107 10.35 -0.03 -11.79
N PRO A 108 9.48 0.99 -11.75
CA PRO A 108 8.31 0.96 -10.87
C PRO A 108 7.40 -0.23 -11.17
N VAL A 109 6.91 -0.88 -10.12
CA VAL A 109 5.97 -2.00 -10.22
C VAL A 109 4.56 -1.48 -10.03
N GLN A 110 3.69 -1.75 -11.01
CA GLN A 110 2.26 -1.42 -10.93
C GLN A 110 1.48 -2.61 -10.40
N THR A 111 0.64 -2.38 -9.41
CA THR A 111 -0.22 -3.40 -8.80
C THR A 111 -1.56 -2.77 -8.40
N THR A 112 -2.37 -3.50 -7.66
CA THR A 112 -3.63 -2.98 -7.12
C THR A 112 -3.71 -3.25 -5.62
N ASP A 113 -4.54 -2.48 -4.92
CA ASP A 113 -4.80 -2.66 -3.49
C ASP A 113 -5.58 -3.96 -3.15
N ARG A 114 -5.94 -4.76 -4.17
CA ARG A 114 -6.65 -6.03 -4.03
C ARG A 114 -5.86 -7.24 -4.52
N THR A 115 -4.68 -7.01 -5.05
CA THR A 115 -3.84 -8.08 -5.57
C THR A 115 -2.97 -8.61 -4.44
N GLY A 116 -3.24 -9.82 -3.97
CA GLY A 116 -2.44 -10.48 -2.93
C GLY A 116 -1.10 -11.06 -3.40
N GLY A 117 -0.54 -10.58 -4.51
CA GLY A 117 0.77 -10.99 -5.01
C GLY A 117 1.90 -10.48 -4.13
N ALA A 118 3.07 -11.11 -4.24
CA ALA A 118 4.32 -10.65 -3.63
C ALA A 118 5.18 -9.98 -4.71
N PRO A 119 4.99 -8.67 -4.99
CA PRO A 119 5.75 -7.99 -6.02
C PRO A 119 7.21 -7.83 -5.61
N ILE A 120 8.09 -7.79 -6.61
CA ILE A 120 9.53 -7.65 -6.43
C ILE A 120 9.99 -6.48 -7.29
N SER A 121 10.70 -5.54 -6.68
CA SER A 121 11.45 -4.51 -7.40
C SER A 121 12.90 -4.93 -7.54
N THR A 122 13.47 -4.79 -8.73
CA THR A 122 14.84 -5.21 -9.01
C THR A 122 15.71 -3.99 -9.29
N LEU A 123 16.82 -3.88 -8.56
CA LEU A 123 17.86 -2.89 -8.77
C LEU A 123 19.16 -3.59 -9.15
N VAL A 124 19.96 -2.94 -9.96
CA VAL A 124 21.33 -3.38 -10.24
C VAL A 124 22.28 -2.34 -9.63
N ILE A 125 23.17 -2.78 -8.75
CA ILE A 125 24.24 -1.93 -8.26
C ILE A 125 25.23 -1.72 -9.41
N PRO A 126 25.53 -0.47 -9.82
CA PRO A 126 26.47 -0.26 -10.92
C PRO A 126 27.81 -0.94 -10.65
N ALA A 127 28.43 -1.51 -11.70
CA ALA A 127 29.66 -2.27 -11.56
C ALA A 127 30.87 -1.40 -11.12
N ASP A 128 30.76 -0.09 -11.32
CA ASP A 128 31.74 0.92 -10.90
C ASP A 128 31.43 1.55 -9.54
N SER A 129 30.44 1.02 -8.82
CA SER A 129 30.06 1.53 -7.51
C SER A 129 31.20 1.41 -6.51
N ALA A 130 31.50 2.50 -5.81
CA ALA A 130 32.44 2.46 -4.71
C ALA A 130 31.87 1.73 -3.49
N GLY A 131 32.74 1.14 -2.69
CA GLY A 131 32.37 0.56 -1.41
C GLY A 131 31.87 1.61 -0.43
N GLY A 132 30.88 1.26 0.40
CA GLY A 132 30.33 2.19 1.36
C GLY A 132 28.91 1.82 1.80
N TYR A 133 28.23 2.76 2.41
CA TYR A 133 26.84 2.64 2.80
C TYR A 133 25.95 3.30 1.75
N TYR A 134 24.86 2.67 1.45
CA TYR A 134 23.88 3.14 0.49
C TYR A 134 22.50 3.23 1.15
N ASN A 135 21.73 4.24 0.79
CA ASN A 135 20.37 4.41 1.23
C ASN A 135 19.43 3.79 0.19
N LEU A 136 18.76 2.69 0.55
CA LEU A 136 17.66 2.12 -0.21
C LEU A 136 16.38 2.85 0.18
N THR A 137 15.94 3.76 -0.66
CA THR A 137 14.65 4.45 -0.50
C THR A 137 13.57 3.71 -1.25
N PHE A 138 12.41 3.58 -0.65
CA PHE A 138 11.25 2.93 -1.25
C PHE A 138 9.99 3.76 -1.01
N ALA A 139 9.05 3.71 -1.96
CA ALA A 139 7.79 4.41 -1.86
C ALA A 139 6.63 3.57 -2.42
N VAL A 140 5.47 3.77 -1.81
CA VAL A 140 4.18 3.21 -2.20
C VAL A 140 3.24 4.36 -2.49
N ASP A 141 2.86 4.52 -3.75
CA ASP A 141 1.89 5.52 -4.18
C ASP A 141 0.54 4.85 -4.39
N SER A 142 -0.46 5.29 -3.66
CA SER A 142 -1.82 4.74 -3.72
C SER A 142 -2.85 5.84 -3.50
N ALA A 143 -3.82 5.93 -4.39
CA ALA A 143 -4.96 6.86 -4.28
C ALA A 143 -4.57 8.32 -3.99
N GLY A 144 -3.46 8.79 -4.56
CA GLY A 144 -2.95 10.16 -4.38
C GLY A 144 -2.19 10.39 -3.07
N ALA A 145 -1.89 9.33 -2.32
CA ALA A 145 -1.05 9.38 -1.13
C ALA A 145 0.22 8.57 -1.34
N THR A 146 1.38 9.16 -1.01
CA THR A 146 2.68 8.50 -1.04
C THR A 146 3.13 8.18 0.38
N ARG A 147 3.55 6.95 0.60
CA ARG A 147 4.25 6.52 1.82
C ARG A 147 5.65 6.09 1.43
N SER A 148 6.66 6.59 2.11
CA SER A 148 8.06 6.25 1.84
C SER A 148 8.77 5.81 3.10
N GLY A 149 9.85 5.07 2.88
CA GLY A 149 10.77 4.64 3.93
C GLY A 149 12.16 4.45 3.35
N ALA A 150 13.09 4.11 4.21
CA ALA A 150 14.46 3.88 3.83
C ALA A 150 15.12 2.79 4.67
N SER A 151 16.07 2.09 4.06
CA SER A 151 16.92 1.09 4.71
C SER A 151 18.37 1.28 4.27
N VAL A 152 19.31 0.87 5.12
CA VAL A 152 20.72 0.97 4.81
C VAL A 152 21.21 -0.34 4.19
N ILE A 153 21.88 -0.27 3.06
CA ILE A 153 22.59 -1.38 2.43
C ILE A 153 24.11 -1.09 2.49
N ARG A 154 24.89 -2.11 2.77
CA ARG A 154 26.34 -2.05 2.68
C ARG A 154 26.82 -2.67 1.37
N VAL A 155 27.66 -1.93 0.64
CA VAL A 155 28.36 -2.40 -0.55
C VAL A 155 29.84 -2.54 -0.19
N ALA A 156 30.42 -3.72 -0.43
CA ALA A 156 31.86 -3.94 -0.25
C ALA A 156 32.63 -3.17 -1.32
N ALA A 157 33.84 -2.75 -0.97
CA ALA A 157 34.76 -2.24 -1.98
C ALA A 157 35.09 -3.35 -2.99
N HIS A 158 35.40 -2.94 -4.22
CA HIS A 158 35.94 -3.88 -5.22
C HIS A 158 37.24 -4.49 -4.67
N ALA A 159 37.34 -5.81 -4.73
CA ALA A 159 38.63 -6.44 -4.43
C ALA A 159 39.62 -6.05 -5.52
N PRO A 160 40.84 -5.65 -5.16
CA PRO A 160 41.89 -5.32 -6.13
C PRO A 160 42.30 -6.50 -6.98
#